data_df509fafdbec4cf577036dbb12999d8c
#
_entry.id   df509fafdbec4cf577036dbb12999d8c
#
_cell.length_a   1.000
_cell.length_b   1.000
_cell.length_c   1.000
_cell.angle_alpha   90.00
_cell.angle_beta   90.00
_cell.angle_gamma   90.00
#
_symmetry.space_group_name_H-M   'P 1'
#
loop_
_entity.id
_entity.type
_entity.pdbx_description
1 polymer ?
#
loop_
_entity_poly.entity_id
_entity_poly.type
_entity_poly.pdbx_seq_one_letter_code
_entity_poly.pdbx_strand_id
1 'polypeptide(L)'
;STRQTIWVRDKLKLKPLLVCCAYPPEQVTESGAKNLSNLINLGFDLIITAPAPVTWKKLLKESFFQGNYLRAPELALYSSLPQIAIKFNIKLIFWGESPALWNDKKTLKKDPYDGNALRNSNTLQDCNLDWMDNFVENDSKKIPYRYPDHQEFKKNNIQIIFLGWFWNNWSMVNNAKYSI
;
A
#
# COMPACT_ATOMS: atom_id res chain seq x y z
N SER A 1 -7.23 0.05 7.28
CA SER A 1 -7.66 0.53 8.60
C SER A 1 -8.12 -0.61 9.49
N THR A 2 -7.99 -0.49 10.80
CA THR A 2 -8.42 -1.48 11.80
C THR A 2 -9.88 -1.92 11.57
N ARG A 3 -10.77 -0.97 11.35
CA ARG A 3 -12.19 -1.23 11.06
C ARG A 3 -12.40 -2.15 9.85
N GLN A 4 -11.71 -1.89 8.74
CA GLN A 4 -11.83 -2.72 7.54
C GLN A 4 -11.29 -4.14 7.78
N THR A 5 -10.17 -4.25 8.47
CA THR A 5 -9.54 -5.53 8.80
C THR A 5 -10.47 -6.41 9.64
N ILE A 6 -11.06 -5.84 10.70
CA ILE A 6 -12.03 -6.55 11.55
C ILE A 6 -13.28 -6.93 10.73
N TRP A 7 -13.76 -6.04 9.87
CA TRP A 7 -14.91 -6.31 9.03
C TRP A 7 -14.66 -7.48 8.06
N VAL A 8 -13.49 -7.53 7.42
CA VAL A 8 -13.08 -8.65 6.54
C VAL A 8 -13.07 -9.97 7.32
N ARG A 9 -12.52 -9.97 8.54
CA ARG A 9 -12.50 -11.16 9.39
C ARG A 9 -13.92 -11.56 9.83
N ASP A 10 -14.68 -10.63 10.38
CA ASP A 10 -15.91 -10.95 11.11
C ASP A 10 -17.14 -11.06 10.21
N LYS A 11 -17.21 -10.28 9.14
CA LYS A 11 -18.35 -10.30 8.21
C LYS A 11 -18.12 -11.21 7.01
N LEU A 12 -16.93 -11.17 6.41
CA LEU A 12 -16.62 -12.07 5.30
C LEU A 12 -16.09 -13.43 5.75
N LYS A 13 -15.80 -13.62 7.06
CA LYS A 13 -15.24 -14.84 7.62
C LYS A 13 -13.92 -15.28 6.97
N LEU A 14 -13.15 -14.30 6.49
CA LEU A 14 -11.82 -14.50 5.93
C LEU A 14 -10.75 -14.36 7.01
N LYS A 15 -9.57 -14.94 6.75
CA LYS A 15 -8.39 -14.82 7.60
C LYS A 15 -7.35 -13.96 6.88
N PRO A 16 -7.43 -12.62 7.00
CA PRO A 16 -6.51 -11.75 6.29
C PRO A 16 -5.12 -11.78 6.91
N LEU A 17 -4.09 -11.91 6.06
CA LEU A 17 -2.72 -11.57 6.38
C LEU A 17 -2.56 -10.06 6.21
N LEU A 18 -2.13 -9.36 7.24
CA LEU A 18 -1.91 -7.93 7.17
C LEU A 18 -0.51 -7.63 6.65
N VAL A 19 -0.41 -6.61 5.80
CA VAL A 19 0.87 -6.09 5.33
C VAL A 19 0.92 -4.60 5.63
N CYS A 20 1.99 -4.17 6.28
CA CYS A 20 2.26 -2.77 6.60
C CYS A 20 3.60 -2.36 6.00
N CYS A 21 3.63 -1.28 5.24
CA CYS A 21 4.87 -0.62 4.87
C CYS A 21 5.25 0.34 6.00
N ALA A 22 6.33 0.04 6.71
CA ALA A 22 6.82 0.89 7.79
C ALA A 22 7.68 2.03 7.24
N TYR A 23 7.44 3.22 7.76
CA TYR A 23 8.35 4.35 7.59
C TYR A 23 9.63 4.15 8.42
N PRO A 24 10.70 4.91 8.16
CA PRO A 24 11.87 4.91 9.03
C PRO A 24 11.50 5.09 10.50
N PRO A 25 12.21 4.44 11.44
CA PRO A 25 11.85 4.45 12.86
C PRO A 25 11.61 5.84 13.45
N GLU A 26 12.35 6.84 12.99
CA GLU A 26 12.22 8.22 13.43
C GLU A 26 10.88 8.88 13.04
N GLN A 27 10.15 8.28 12.12
CA GLN A 27 8.83 8.78 11.66
C GLN A 27 7.67 8.02 12.29
N VAL A 28 7.95 6.96 13.05
CA VAL A 28 6.90 6.16 13.72
C VAL A 28 6.51 6.84 15.03
N THR A 29 5.26 7.30 15.10
CA THR A 29 4.70 7.86 16.33
C THR A 29 4.35 6.76 17.33
N GLU A 30 4.27 7.11 18.63
CA GLU A 30 3.80 6.19 19.66
C GLU A 30 2.40 5.63 19.35
N SER A 31 1.50 6.49 18.88
CA SER A 31 0.15 6.06 18.45
C SER A 31 0.19 5.08 17.27
N GLY A 32 1.10 5.28 16.32
CA GLY A 32 1.31 4.36 15.21
C GLY A 32 1.78 2.99 15.67
N ALA A 33 2.74 2.95 16.61
CA ALA A 33 3.22 1.71 17.22
C ALA A 33 2.12 0.98 18.00
N LYS A 34 1.33 1.71 18.79
CA LYS A 34 0.16 1.15 19.52
C LYS A 34 -0.88 0.56 18.55
N ASN A 35 -1.16 1.22 17.43
CA ASN A 35 -2.09 0.71 16.42
C ASN A 35 -1.63 -0.64 15.82
N LEU A 36 -0.34 -0.79 15.54
CA LEU A 36 0.21 -2.07 15.07
C LEU A 36 0.08 -3.16 16.15
N SER A 37 0.44 -2.84 17.41
CA SER A 37 0.31 -3.76 18.55
C SER A 37 -1.15 -4.19 18.75
N ASN A 38 -2.10 -3.28 18.61
CA ASN A 38 -3.53 -3.60 18.71
C ASN A 38 -3.98 -4.60 17.64
N LEU A 39 -3.49 -4.50 16.41
CA LEU A 39 -3.83 -5.46 15.35
C LEU A 39 -3.31 -6.86 15.70
N ILE A 40 -2.09 -6.96 16.22
CA ILE A 40 -1.50 -8.25 16.67
C ILE A 40 -2.32 -8.82 17.83
N ASN A 41 -2.66 -7.99 18.83
CA ASN A 41 -3.46 -8.41 19.98
C ASN A 41 -4.88 -8.85 19.59
N LEU A 42 -5.41 -8.35 18.48
CA LEU A 42 -6.68 -8.80 17.89
C LEU A 42 -6.57 -10.13 17.15
N GLY A 43 -5.39 -10.77 17.15
CA GLY A 43 -5.14 -12.08 16.56
C GLY A 43 -4.87 -12.07 15.05
N PHE A 44 -4.37 -10.96 14.50
CA PHE A 44 -3.98 -10.91 13.10
C PHE A 44 -2.49 -11.19 12.91
N ASP A 45 -2.17 -11.99 11.90
CA ASP A 45 -0.80 -12.11 11.41
C ASP A 45 -0.41 -10.85 10.63
N LEU A 46 0.80 -10.33 10.87
CA LEU A 46 1.29 -9.09 10.30
C LEU A 46 2.69 -9.26 9.70
N ILE A 47 2.85 -8.83 8.46
CA ILE A 47 4.16 -8.65 7.83
C ILE A 47 4.44 -7.16 7.73
N ILE A 48 5.63 -6.75 8.19
CA ILE A 48 6.12 -5.38 8.04
C ILE A 48 7.20 -5.38 6.96
N THR A 49 7.00 -4.55 5.95
CA THR A 49 8.03 -4.24 4.95
C THR A 49 8.62 -2.87 5.27
N ALA A 50 9.94 -2.76 5.28
CA ALA A 50 10.61 -1.50 5.60
C ALA A 50 11.73 -1.25 4.60
N PRO A 51 11.63 -0.24 3.73
CA PRO A 51 12.78 0.19 2.93
C PRO A 51 13.95 0.64 3.81
N ALA A 52 15.18 0.40 3.36
CA ALA A 52 16.37 0.81 4.11
C ALA A 52 16.39 2.34 4.32
N PRO A 53 16.55 2.83 5.58
CA PRO A 53 16.42 4.26 5.89
C PRO A 53 17.33 5.17 5.05
N VAL A 54 18.55 4.74 4.78
CA VAL A 54 19.50 5.51 3.97
C VAL A 54 19.01 5.66 2.53
N THR A 55 18.54 4.58 1.92
CA THR A 55 17.97 4.58 0.57
C THR A 55 16.69 5.43 0.53
N TRP A 56 15.81 5.23 1.50
CA TRP A 56 14.59 6.01 1.66
C TRP A 56 14.86 7.51 1.68
N LYS A 57 15.80 7.96 2.51
CA LYS A 57 16.16 9.37 2.64
C LYS A 57 16.68 9.96 1.33
N LYS A 58 17.57 9.22 0.62
CA LYS A 58 18.11 9.65 -0.68
C LYS A 58 16.98 9.80 -1.71
N LEU A 59 16.12 8.79 -1.84
CA LEU A 59 15.03 8.80 -2.81
C LEU A 59 13.94 9.82 -2.49
N LEU A 60 13.63 10.04 -1.21
CA LEU A 60 12.70 11.07 -0.79
C LEU A 60 13.20 12.47 -1.17
N LYS A 61 14.48 12.74 -0.91
CA LYS A 61 15.13 14.00 -1.29
C LYS A 61 15.05 14.22 -2.80
N GLU A 62 15.36 13.20 -3.58
CA GLU A 62 15.31 13.29 -5.04
C GLU A 62 13.90 13.50 -5.55
N SER A 63 12.93 12.73 -5.07
CA SER A 63 11.51 12.90 -5.39
C SER A 63 11.02 14.33 -5.10
N PHE A 64 11.50 14.93 -4.02
CA PHE A 64 11.18 16.31 -3.68
C PHE A 64 11.69 17.29 -4.73
N PHE A 65 12.96 17.18 -5.15
CA PHE A 65 13.54 18.05 -6.17
C PHE A 65 12.91 17.84 -7.55
N GLN A 66 12.39 16.65 -7.84
CA GLN A 66 11.63 16.37 -9.06
C GLN A 66 10.17 16.86 -9.00
N GLY A 67 9.77 17.50 -7.92
CA GLY A 67 8.41 18.02 -7.75
C GLY A 67 7.35 16.96 -7.40
N ASN A 68 7.76 15.74 -7.05
CA ASN A 68 6.86 14.67 -6.64
C ASN A 68 7.37 13.95 -5.38
N TYR A 69 7.32 14.64 -4.25
CA TYR A 69 7.86 14.15 -2.98
C TYR A 69 7.20 12.86 -2.47
N LEU A 70 5.99 12.54 -2.93
CA LEU A 70 5.29 11.31 -2.57
C LEU A 70 5.72 10.09 -3.41
N ARG A 71 6.44 10.26 -4.51
CA ARG A 71 6.76 9.18 -5.44
C ARG A 71 7.47 8.00 -4.78
N ALA A 72 8.56 8.24 -4.05
CA ALA A 72 9.28 7.17 -3.37
C ALA A 72 8.46 6.53 -2.25
N PRO A 73 7.84 7.29 -1.31
CA PRO A 73 6.97 6.73 -0.29
C PRO A 73 5.83 5.88 -0.84
N GLU A 74 5.13 6.36 -1.85
CA GLU A 74 3.99 5.65 -2.43
C GLU A 74 4.39 4.43 -3.24
N LEU A 75 5.50 4.49 -3.98
CA LEU A 75 6.04 3.29 -4.63
C LEU A 75 6.34 2.19 -3.60
N ALA A 76 6.97 2.50 -2.47
CA ALA A 76 7.23 1.52 -1.43
C ALA A 76 5.93 0.99 -0.80
N LEU A 77 5.00 1.88 -0.48
CA LEU A 77 3.72 1.53 0.12
C LEU A 77 2.90 0.62 -0.82
N TYR A 78 2.68 1.07 -2.04
CA TYR A 78 1.80 0.36 -2.98
C TYR A 78 2.43 -0.92 -3.54
N SER A 79 3.77 -1.02 -3.60
CA SER A 79 4.45 -2.24 -4.04
C SER A 79 4.43 -3.35 -3.00
N SER A 80 4.36 -3.01 -1.72
CA SER A 80 4.49 -3.97 -0.61
C SER A 80 3.43 -5.07 -0.65
N LEU A 81 2.16 -4.71 -0.78
CA LEU A 81 1.06 -5.68 -0.76
C LEU A 81 1.10 -6.67 -1.92
N PRO A 82 1.14 -6.24 -3.19
CA PRO A 82 1.12 -7.19 -4.30
C PRO A 82 2.38 -8.05 -4.36
N GLN A 83 3.55 -7.56 -3.95
CA GLN A 83 4.75 -8.39 -3.85
C GLN A 83 4.57 -9.52 -2.82
N ILE A 84 4.05 -9.19 -1.64
CA ILE A 84 3.75 -10.19 -0.60
C ILE A 84 2.65 -11.15 -1.07
N ALA A 85 1.59 -10.65 -1.69
CA ALA A 85 0.51 -11.48 -2.22
C ALA A 85 1.02 -12.50 -3.25
N ILE A 86 1.88 -12.10 -4.18
CA ILE A 86 2.51 -12.99 -5.15
C ILE A 86 3.38 -14.02 -4.44
N LYS A 87 4.25 -13.59 -3.51
CA LYS A 87 5.16 -14.47 -2.79
C LYS A 87 4.44 -15.54 -1.97
N PHE A 88 3.31 -15.21 -1.36
CA PHE A 88 2.51 -16.13 -0.55
C PHE A 88 1.35 -16.78 -1.31
N ASN A 89 1.25 -16.57 -2.63
CA ASN A 89 0.16 -17.09 -3.48
C ASN A 89 -1.24 -16.66 -2.99
N ILE A 90 -1.35 -15.45 -2.45
CA ILE A 90 -2.61 -14.84 -2.03
C ILE A 90 -3.17 -14.06 -3.21
N LYS A 91 -4.38 -14.39 -3.64
CA LYS A 91 -4.96 -13.85 -4.88
C LYS A 91 -5.81 -12.60 -4.67
N LEU A 92 -6.30 -12.39 -3.46
CA LEU A 92 -7.22 -11.30 -3.14
C LEU A 92 -6.56 -10.31 -2.16
N ILE A 93 -6.50 -9.06 -2.56
CA ILE A 93 -6.00 -7.94 -1.76
C ILE A 93 -7.16 -7.02 -1.43
N PHE A 94 -7.38 -6.74 -0.14
CA PHE A 94 -8.24 -5.65 0.30
C PHE A 94 -7.38 -4.44 0.61
N TRP A 95 -7.55 -3.37 -0.16
CA TRP A 95 -6.81 -2.15 0.07
C TRP A 95 -7.50 -1.27 1.11
N GLY A 96 -6.72 -0.76 2.05
CA GLY A 96 -7.24 0.04 3.18
C GLY A 96 -7.67 1.45 2.81
N GLU A 97 -7.21 1.96 1.67
CA GLU A 97 -7.57 3.27 1.15
C GLU A 97 -8.55 3.12 -0.01
N SER A 98 -9.22 4.20 -0.35
CA SER A 98 -10.05 4.27 -1.55
C SER A 98 -9.56 5.41 -2.43
N PRO A 99 -8.75 5.13 -3.46
CA PRO A 99 -8.28 6.15 -4.39
C PRO A 99 -9.41 6.91 -5.07
N ALA A 100 -10.60 6.31 -5.18
CA ALA A 100 -11.79 6.98 -5.70
C ALA A 100 -12.22 8.21 -4.88
N LEU A 101 -11.74 8.34 -3.64
CA LEU A 101 -11.99 9.51 -2.81
C LEU A 101 -10.99 10.65 -3.07
N TRP A 102 -9.84 10.32 -3.67
CA TRP A 102 -8.74 11.26 -3.87
C TRP A 102 -8.53 11.61 -5.35
N ASN A 103 -8.92 10.71 -6.25
CA ASN A 103 -8.72 10.87 -7.68
C ASN A 103 -10.04 11.22 -8.36
N ASP A 104 -9.97 12.14 -9.34
CA ASP A 104 -11.09 12.42 -10.24
C ASP A 104 -11.57 11.09 -10.89
N LYS A 105 -12.88 10.90 -10.94
CA LYS A 105 -13.53 9.75 -11.59
C LYS A 105 -13.04 9.46 -13.01
N LYS A 106 -12.41 10.46 -13.67
CA LYS A 106 -11.79 10.32 -14.99
C LYS A 106 -10.50 9.50 -14.99
N THR A 107 -9.78 9.45 -13.88
CA THR A 107 -8.51 8.72 -13.74
C THR A 107 -8.72 7.23 -13.51
N LEU A 108 -9.86 6.86 -12.93
CA LEU A 108 -10.28 5.48 -12.70
C LEU A 108 -11.12 4.94 -13.89
N LYS A 109 -10.67 5.17 -15.10
CA LYS A 109 -11.40 5.20 -16.36
C LYS A 109 -12.24 4.00 -16.78
N LYS A 110 -12.17 2.82 -16.18
CA LYS A 110 -12.97 1.68 -16.64
C LYS A 110 -13.60 0.83 -15.55
N ASP A 111 -12.94 0.68 -14.42
CA ASP A 111 -13.47 -0.10 -13.32
C ASP A 111 -13.00 0.49 -11.99
N PRO A 112 -13.86 1.22 -11.27
CA PRO A 112 -13.49 1.79 -9.98
C PRO A 112 -13.23 0.72 -8.91
N TYR A 113 -13.52 -0.53 -9.22
CA TYR A 113 -13.28 -1.68 -8.34
C TYR A 113 -11.94 -2.35 -8.62
N ASP A 114 -11.35 -2.09 -9.80
CA ASP A 114 -10.06 -2.68 -10.19
C ASP A 114 -8.89 -1.86 -9.65
N GLY A 115 -8.38 -2.28 -8.50
CA GLY A 115 -7.17 -1.70 -7.92
C GLY A 115 -5.90 -1.89 -8.77
N ASN A 116 -5.93 -2.68 -9.83
CA ASN A 116 -4.79 -2.82 -10.75
C ASN A 116 -4.49 -1.51 -11.50
N ALA A 117 -5.46 -0.60 -11.57
CA ALA A 117 -5.28 0.74 -12.14
C ALA A 117 -4.38 1.67 -11.29
N LEU A 118 -4.00 1.28 -10.06
CA LEU A 118 -3.14 2.08 -9.18
C LEU A 118 -1.83 2.53 -9.82
N ARG A 119 -1.23 1.67 -10.68
CA ARG A 119 0.02 2.00 -11.38
C ARG A 119 -0.05 3.28 -12.22
N ASN A 120 -1.26 3.65 -12.67
CA ASN A 120 -1.49 4.82 -13.50
C ASN A 120 -1.74 6.09 -12.67
N SER A 121 -1.61 6.02 -11.34
CA SER A 121 -1.72 7.22 -10.50
C SER A 121 -0.56 8.18 -10.77
N ASN A 122 -0.83 9.49 -10.66
CA ASN A 122 0.18 10.52 -10.90
C ASN A 122 1.40 10.37 -10.01
N THR A 123 1.24 9.88 -8.80
CA THR A 123 2.32 9.70 -7.83
C THR A 123 3.23 8.52 -8.19
N LEU A 124 2.68 7.44 -8.74
CA LEU A 124 3.46 6.26 -9.12
C LEU A 124 4.15 6.40 -10.48
N GLN A 125 3.67 7.29 -11.36
CA GLN A 125 4.25 7.56 -12.68
C GLN A 125 4.56 6.26 -13.46
N ASP A 126 3.52 5.46 -13.69
CA ASP A 126 3.59 4.16 -14.36
C ASP A 126 4.55 3.14 -13.72
N CYS A 127 4.92 3.38 -12.45
CA CYS A 127 5.83 2.52 -11.69
C CYS A 127 7.25 2.41 -12.27
N ASN A 128 7.67 3.41 -13.07
CA ASN A 128 9.03 3.48 -13.59
C ASN A 128 10.04 3.73 -12.47
N LEU A 129 11.12 2.95 -12.44
CA LEU A 129 12.19 3.01 -11.45
C LEU A 129 13.52 3.53 -11.99
N ASP A 130 13.63 3.87 -13.29
CA ASP A 130 14.89 4.29 -13.92
C ASP A 130 15.47 5.55 -13.27
N TRP A 131 14.60 6.42 -12.76
CA TRP A 131 15.02 7.62 -12.03
C TRP A 131 15.82 7.32 -10.75
N MET A 132 15.77 6.08 -10.24
CA MET A 132 16.50 5.66 -9.05
C MET A 132 17.95 5.28 -9.34
N ASP A 133 18.33 5.02 -10.59
CA ASP A 133 19.61 4.42 -10.98
C ASP A 133 20.83 5.19 -10.46
N ASN A 134 20.75 6.51 -10.43
CA ASN A 134 21.82 7.36 -9.94
C ASN A 134 21.88 7.51 -8.41
N PHE A 135 20.89 6.97 -7.69
CA PHE A 135 20.71 7.21 -6.24
C PHE A 135 20.80 5.93 -5.41
N VAL A 136 20.69 4.76 -6.03
CA VAL A 136 20.80 3.46 -5.38
C VAL A 136 22.04 2.72 -5.84
N GLU A 137 22.67 1.99 -4.93
CA GLU A 137 23.96 1.32 -5.17
C GLU A 137 23.82 0.10 -6.08
N ASN A 138 22.66 -0.55 -6.08
CA ASN A 138 22.37 -1.74 -6.87
C ASN A 138 20.87 -1.98 -6.98
N ASP A 139 20.45 -2.83 -7.91
CA ASP A 139 19.04 -3.13 -8.18
C ASP A 139 18.29 -3.77 -7.01
N SER A 140 18.98 -4.46 -6.10
CA SER A 140 18.31 -5.02 -4.92
C SER A 140 17.70 -3.94 -4.02
N LYS A 141 18.24 -2.72 -4.04
CA LYS A 141 17.69 -1.57 -3.31
C LYS A 141 16.41 -1.02 -3.92
N LYS A 142 16.12 -1.35 -5.18
CA LYS A 142 14.87 -0.96 -5.85
C LYS A 142 13.72 -1.93 -5.54
N ILE A 143 14.01 -3.16 -5.09
CA ILE A 143 13.00 -4.20 -4.85
C ILE A 143 11.81 -3.69 -3.99
N PRO A 144 12.01 -2.98 -2.87
CA PRO A 144 10.90 -2.48 -2.07
C PRO A 144 9.97 -1.51 -2.80
N TYR A 145 10.44 -0.91 -3.89
CA TYR A 145 9.72 0.10 -4.68
C TYR A 145 9.12 -0.45 -5.97
N ARG A 146 9.43 -1.72 -6.31
CA ARG A 146 9.00 -2.33 -7.57
C ARG A 146 7.55 -2.80 -7.51
N TYR A 147 6.67 -2.07 -8.14
CA TYR A 147 5.29 -2.51 -8.33
C TYR A 147 5.26 -3.64 -9.39
N PRO A 148 4.65 -4.80 -9.10
CA PRO A 148 4.58 -5.89 -10.07
C PRO A 148 3.91 -5.48 -11.36
N ASP A 149 4.36 -6.02 -12.49
CA ASP A 149 3.82 -5.70 -13.80
C ASP A 149 2.49 -6.40 -14.11
N HIS A 150 1.88 -6.09 -15.26
CA HIS A 150 0.60 -6.68 -15.68
C HIS A 150 0.68 -8.19 -15.89
N GLN A 151 1.82 -8.69 -16.35
CA GLN A 151 1.99 -10.13 -16.58
C GLN A 151 2.09 -10.88 -15.26
N GLU A 152 2.79 -10.32 -14.28
CA GLU A 152 2.87 -10.87 -12.92
C GLU A 152 1.49 -10.91 -12.26
N PHE A 153 0.70 -9.85 -12.37
CA PHE A 153 -0.69 -9.83 -11.87
C PHE A 153 -1.55 -10.90 -12.54
N LYS A 154 -1.51 -10.98 -13.87
CA LYS A 154 -2.27 -11.96 -14.64
C LYS A 154 -1.85 -13.39 -14.32
N LYS A 155 -0.54 -13.67 -14.32
CA LYS A 155 0.02 -15.00 -14.01
C LYS A 155 -0.38 -15.49 -12.64
N ASN A 156 -0.40 -14.60 -11.65
CA ASN A 156 -0.73 -14.94 -10.25
C ASN A 156 -2.21 -14.74 -9.92
N ASN A 157 -3.03 -14.30 -10.88
CA ASN A 157 -4.45 -14.01 -10.70
C ASN A 157 -4.73 -13.08 -9.51
N ILE A 158 -3.95 -11.99 -9.39
CA ILE A 158 -4.07 -11.02 -8.30
C ILE A 158 -5.22 -10.06 -8.57
N GLN A 159 -6.11 -9.93 -7.59
CA GLN A 159 -7.22 -8.99 -7.59
C GLN A 159 -7.07 -8.02 -6.41
N ILE A 160 -7.27 -6.74 -6.67
CA ILE A 160 -7.24 -5.70 -5.64
C ILE A 160 -8.62 -5.07 -5.54
N ILE A 161 -9.18 -5.06 -4.33
CA ILE A 161 -10.49 -4.48 -4.04
C ILE A 161 -10.33 -3.33 -3.05
N PHE A 162 -10.90 -2.19 -3.37
CA PHE A 162 -11.04 -1.05 -2.47
C PHE A 162 -12.32 -1.22 -1.64
N LEU A 163 -12.18 -1.75 -0.43
CA LEU A 163 -13.33 -2.05 0.41
C LEU A 163 -14.16 -0.80 0.75
N GLY A 164 -13.51 0.34 0.92
CA GLY A 164 -14.18 1.61 1.18
C GLY A 164 -15.16 2.05 0.10
N TRP A 165 -15.01 1.55 -1.11
CA TRP A 165 -15.92 1.83 -2.22
C TRP A 165 -17.30 1.19 -2.03
N PHE A 166 -17.36 0.05 -1.37
CA PHE A 166 -18.60 -0.69 -1.11
C PHE A 166 -19.32 -0.25 0.17
N TRP A 167 -18.70 0.62 0.96
CA TRP A 167 -19.26 1.07 2.22
C TRP A 167 -19.89 2.46 2.10
N ASN A 168 -21.21 2.54 2.23
CA ASN A 168 -21.94 3.82 2.18
C ASN A 168 -21.56 4.78 3.32
N ASN A 169 -21.02 4.27 4.42
CA ASN A 169 -20.63 5.05 5.60
C ASN A 169 -19.11 5.09 5.82
N TRP A 170 -18.33 4.85 4.77
CA TRP A 170 -16.89 4.98 4.85
C TRP A 170 -16.51 6.44 5.07
N SER A 171 -15.75 6.72 6.13
CA SER A 171 -15.15 8.04 6.36
C SER A 171 -13.92 7.88 7.25
N MET A 172 -12.97 8.80 7.13
CA MET A 172 -11.80 8.83 8.02
C MET A 172 -12.20 8.98 9.47
N VAL A 173 -13.20 9.82 9.76
CA VAL A 173 -13.71 10.04 11.12
C VAL A 173 -14.33 8.77 11.71
N ASN A 174 -15.16 8.06 10.95
CA ASN A 174 -15.74 6.80 11.43
C ASN A 174 -14.70 5.71 11.62
N ASN A 175 -13.69 5.67 10.76
CA ASN A 175 -12.58 4.73 10.91
C ASN A 175 -11.73 5.04 12.13
N ALA A 176 -11.45 6.32 12.41
CA ALA A 176 -10.72 6.75 13.60
C ALA A 176 -11.48 6.41 14.88
N LYS A 177 -12.78 6.75 14.98
CA LYS A 177 -13.63 6.41 16.13
C LYS A 177 -13.68 4.91 16.44
N TYR A 178 -13.53 4.08 15.43
CA TYR A 178 -13.51 2.63 15.61
C TYR A 178 -12.16 2.10 16.13
N SER A 179 -11.11 2.87 15.93
CA SER A 179 -9.73 2.46 16.29
C SER A 179 -9.30 2.93 17.67
N ILE A 180 -10.12 3.76 18.33
CA ILE A 180 -9.95 4.21 19.71
C ILE A 180 -10.69 3.24 20.63
#